data_938a66355a58724610735cb06022aa38
#
_entry.id   938a66355a58724610735cb06022aa38
#
_cell.length_a   1.000
_cell.length_b   1.000
_cell.length_c   1.000
_cell.angle_alpha   90.00
_cell.angle_beta   90.00
_cell.angle_gamma   90.00
#
_symmetry.space_group_name_H-M   'P 1'
#
loop_
_entity.id
_entity.type
_entity.pdbx_description
1 polymer ?
#
loop_
_entity_poly.entity_id
_entity_poly.type
_entity_poly.pdbx_seq_one_letter_code
_entity_poly.pdbx_strand_id
1 'polypeptide(L)'
;MKKKLLIPSIIILLTALAVAGFFLLMQLYIANENFDTLDHALKSLIDLQASAAYNGYFAWTKMYDLVIQGNLNEANALADEIHKNFPLVASVEIMQGVPPEENYVVGADGELLRIVYPIRDDDEVHTAPNAIAVTIIQASKLLDIVSPNGFKIDLTGGRKTTYGIRVSANLIHISPWNVIAMVLLTVLFASLLIQRYVKKTAFFLDTRGLESIIYLFEQTEKISASHSRNVAVLALFLGKKLGLRGKRLRDLYVAALLHDIGKIGVPSNVISKAGRLDSKEYMQIKQHPVISARILKSFKEFERLSPIVLYHHEREDGSGYPEGLTGKDIPLESKIIAVVDVFEALVGERPYRNPIHPFSAFEKLKKMPLDQHIVKVLVDTYSELNAFQPPRWVLSYSPWLLGV
;
A
#
# COMPACT_ATOMS: atom_id res chain seq x y z
N MET A 1 29.73 -25.98 -54.48
CA MET A 1 29.94 -25.76 -53.03
C MET A 1 29.24 -24.52 -52.49
N LYS A 2 29.13 -23.38 -53.18
CA LYS A 2 28.54 -22.14 -52.65
C LYS A 2 27.05 -22.21 -52.30
N LYS A 3 26.21 -23.02 -52.98
CA LYS A 3 24.76 -23.15 -52.67
C LYS A 3 24.45 -23.93 -51.37
N LYS A 4 25.35 -24.84 -50.91
CA LYS A 4 25.14 -25.63 -49.71
C LYS A 4 25.36 -24.85 -48.40
N LEU A 5 26.08 -23.72 -48.44
CA LEU A 5 26.31 -22.85 -47.31
C LEU A 5 25.28 -21.69 -47.20
N LEU A 6 24.60 -21.37 -48.30
CA LEU A 6 23.67 -20.23 -48.32
C LEU A 6 22.38 -20.51 -47.53
N ILE A 7 21.84 -21.72 -47.64
CA ILE A 7 20.60 -22.14 -46.97
C ILE A 7 20.76 -22.16 -45.43
N PRO A 8 21.82 -22.79 -44.87
CA PRO A 8 22.05 -22.72 -43.41
C PRO A 8 22.27 -21.28 -42.91
N SER A 9 22.99 -20.44 -43.68
CA SER A 9 23.22 -19.05 -43.28
C SER A 9 21.94 -18.21 -43.30
N ILE A 10 21.04 -18.44 -44.25
CA ILE A 10 19.72 -17.79 -44.32
C ILE A 10 18.84 -18.27 -43.16
N ILE A 11 18.83 -19.57 -42.84
CA ILE A 11 18.08 -20.14 -41.72
C ILE A 11 18.60 -19.56 -40.41
N ILE A 12 19.92 -19.47 -40.22
CA ILE A 12 20.53 -18.85 -39.02
C ILE A 12 20.15 -17.38 -38.92
N LEU A 13 20.19 -16.63 -40.03
CA LEU A 13 19.79 -15.22 -40.04
C LEU A 13 18.30 -15.05 -39.74
N LEU A 14 17.43 -15.87 -40.33
CA LEU A 14 16.00 -15.81 -40.10
C LEU A 14 15.64 -16.22 -38.67
N THR A 15 16.33 -17.23 -38.12
CA THR A 15 16.14 -17.61 -36.70
C THR A 15 16.68 -16.52 -35.78
N ALA A 16 17.81 -15.89 -36.06
CA ALA A 16 18.34 -14.78 -35.29
C ALA A 16 17.39 -13.55 -35.32
N LEU A 17 16.83 -13.23 -36.49
CA LEU A 17 15.85 -12.16 -36.64
C LEU A 17 14.52 -12.49 -35.95
N ALA A 18 14.05 -13.74 -36.01
CA ALA A 18 12.84 -14.18 -35.31
C ALA A 18 13.03 -14.13 -33.81
N VAL A 19 14.20 -14.53 -33.30
CA VAL A 19 14.52 -14.47 -31.87
C VAL A 19 14.69 -13.02 -31.40
N ALA A 20 15.36 -12.17 -32.20
CA ALA A 20 15.48 -10.74 -31.90
C ALA A 20 14.10 -10.05 -31.92
N GLY A 21 13.26 -10.38 -32.91
CA GLY A 21 11.88 -9.90 -33.00
C GLY A 21 11.02 -10.38 -31.83
N PHE A 22 11.13 -11.66 -31.48
CA PHE A 22 10.46 -12.21 -30.29
C PHE A 22 10.92 -11.52 -29.01
N PHE A 23 12.23 -11.26 -28.88
CA PHE A 23 12.78 -10.57 -27.71
C PHE A 23 12.29 -9.12 -27.61
N LEU A 24 12.24 -8.41 -28.76
CA LEU A 24 11.67 -7.08 -28.82
C LEU A 24 10.18 -7.07 -28.45
N LEU A 25 9.41 -8.01 -29.01
CA LEU A 25 8.00 -8.18 -28.67
C LEU A 25 7.79 -8.53 -27.20
N MET A 26 8.65 -9.37 -26.63
CA MET A 26 8.63 -9.72 -25.23
C MET A 26 8.98 -8.52 -24.33
N GLN A 27 9.97 -7.70 -24.72
CA GLN A 27 10.27 -6.45 -24.00
C GLN A 27 9.11 -5.45 -24.09
N LEU A 28 8.48 -5.31 -25.24
CA LEU A 28 7.29 -4.48 -25.42
C LEU A 28 6.11 -5.02 -24.60
N TYR A 29 5.93 -6.34 -24.54
CA TYR A 29 4.91 -6.99 -23.74
C TYR A 29 5.14 -6.75 -22.25
N ILE A 30 6.36 -6.99 -21.75
CA ILE A 30 6.75 -6.76 -20.36
C ILE A 30 6.60 -5.27 -19.99
N ALA A 31 7.01 -4.37 -20.89
CA ALA A 31 6.85 -2.92 -20.69
C ALA A 31 5.35 -2.54 -20.65
N ASN A 32 4.52 -3.20 -21.46
CA ASN A 32 3.08 -2.96 -21.47
C ASN A 32 2.39 -3.47 -20.21
N GLU A 33 2.70 -4.68 -19.79
CA GLU A 33 2.15 -5.28 -18.55
C GLU A 33 2.62 -4.54 -17.29
N ASN A 34 3.88 -4.13 -17.26
CA ASN A 34 4.43 -3.28 -16.22
C ASN A 34 3.80 -1.88 -16.20
N PHE A 35 3.41 -1.36 -17.38
CA PHE A 35 2.72 -0.08 -17.46
C PHE A 35 1.33 -0.15 -16.82
N ASP A 36 0.55 -1.19 -17.10
CA ASP A 36 -0.79 -1.33 -16.54
C ASP A 36 -0.72 -1.50 -15.01
N THR A 37 0.26 -2.27 -14.51
CA THR A 37 0.54 -2.39 -13.09
C THR A 37 0.98 -1.05 -12.47
N LEU A 38 1.84 -0.31 -13.16
CA LEU A 38 2.28 1.03 -12.75
C LEU A 38 1.10 2.00 -12.70
N ASP A 39 0.25 2.01 -13.73
CA ASP A 39 -0.90 2.90 -13.81
C ASP A 39 -1.89 2.64 -12.66
N HIS A 40 -2.18 1.37 -12.37
CA HIS A 40 -3.00 0.98 -11.22
C HIS A 40 -2.38 1.40 -9.89
N ALA A 41 -1.08 1.22 -9.70
CA ALA A 41 -0.39 1.61 -8.48
C ALA A 41 -0.38 3.14 -8.29
N LEU A 42 -0.08 3.89 -9.35
CA LEU A 42 -0.14 5.35 -9.35
C LEU A 42 -1.55 5.86 -9.04
N LYS A 43 -2.55 5.29 -9.70
CA LYS A 43 -3.95 5.62 -9.45
C LYS A 43 -4.32 5.41 -7.99
N SER A 44 -4.01 4.24 -7.43
CA SER A 44 -4.34 3.91 -6.04
C SER A 44 -3.67 4.82 -5.03
N LEU A 45 -2.41 5.22 -5.27
CA LEU A 45 -1.69 6.16 -4.41
C LEU A 45 -2.29 7.57 -4.49
N ILE A 46 -2.64 8.03 -5.70
CA ILE A 46 -3.23 9.35 -5.92
C ILE A 46 -4.62 9.40 -5.28
N ASP A 47 -5.46 8.40 -5.52
CA ASP A 47 -6.81 8.30 -4.94
C ASP A 47 -6.77 8.25 -3.42
N LEU A 48 -5.79 7.52 -2.85
CA LEU A 48 -5.57 7.47 -1.41
C LEU A 48 -5.21 8.85 -0.85
N GLN A 49 -4.24 9.54 -1.47
CA GLN A 49 -3.82 10.88 -1.04
C GLN A 49 -4.95 11.90 -1.19
N ALA A 50 -5.67 11.85 -2.30
CA ALA A 50 -6.81 12.71 -2.56
C ALA A 50 -7.92 12.51 -1.52
N SER A 51 -8.30 11.26 -1.26
CA SER A 51 -9.33 10.92 -0.28
C SER A 51 -8.92 11.28 1.15
N ALA A 52 -7.64 11.09 1.50
CA ALA A 52 -7.13 11.45 2.82
C ALA A 52 -7.15 12.98 3.04
N ALA A 53 -6.73 13.75 2.02
CA ALA A 53 -6.74 15.20 2.08
C ALA A 53 -8.18 15.74 2.16
N TYR A 54 -9.10 15.20 1.35
CA TYR A 54 -10.50 15.61 1.37
C TYR A 54 -11.15 15.34 2.74
N ASN A 55 -11.13 14.09 3.20
CA ASN A 55 -11.79 13.70 4.45
C ASN A 55 -11.14 14.30 5.70
N GLY A 56 -9.84 14.62 5.63
CA GLY A 56 -9.11 15.15 6.78
C GLY A 56 -9.19 16.66 6.93
N TYR A 57 -9.37 17.40 5.83
CA TYR A 57 -9.17 18.86 5.85
C TYR A 57 -10.14 19.68 5.02
N PHE A 58 -10.58 19.22 3.85
CA PHE A 58 -11.39 20.03 2.95
C PHE A 58 -12.89 19.84 3.15
N ALA A 59 -13.29 18.75 3.79
CA ALA A 59 -14.62 18.55 4.37
C ALA A 59 -14.61 18.96 5.85
N TRP A 60 -14.24 20.21 6.15
CA TRP A 60 -14.06 20.69 7.52
C TRP A 60 -14.66 22.09 7.70
N THR A 61 -15.54 22.24 8.67
CA THR A 61 -16.28 23.48 8.94
C THR A 61 -15.34 24.69 9.08
N LYS A 62 -14.20 24.54 9.75
CA LYS A 62 -13.26 25.66 9.91
C LYS A 62 -12.71 26.18 8.58
N MET A 63 -12.35 25.30 7.65
CA MET A 63 -11.89 25.71 6.32
C MET A 63 -13.03 26.35 5.54
N TYR A 64 -14.21 25.76 5.58
CA TYR A 64 -15.43 26.25 4.96
C TYR A 64 -15.77 27.68 5.46
N ASP A 65 -15.80 27.89 6.78
CA ASP A 65 -16.10 29.18 7.40
C ASP A 65 -15.11 30.28 6.98
N LEU A 66 -13.81 29.99 6.97
CA LEU A 66 -12.78 30.94 6.53
C LEU A 66 -12.99 31.37 5.08
N VAL A 67 -13.33 30.42 4.22
CA VAL A 67 -13.55 30.68 2.80
C VAL A 67 -14.84 31.47 2.56
N ILE A 68 -15.94 31.14 3.24
CA ILE A 68 -17.23 31.87 3.12
C ILE A 68 -17.10 33.29 3.65
N GLN A 69 -16.30 33.52 4.69
CA GLN A 69 -15.99 34.85 5.22
C GLN A 69 -15.05 35.68 4.31
N GLY A 70 -14.55 35.07 3.23
CA GLY A 70 -13.59 35.72 2.33
C GLY A 70 -12.16 35.80 2.85
N ASN A 71 -11.85 35.08 3.93
CA ASN A 71 -10.54 35.15 4.59
C ASN A 71 -9.56 34.13 3.98
N LEU A 72 -9.28 34.29 2.67
CA LEU A 72 -8.43 33.38 1.90
C LEU A 72 -6.98 33.31 2.42
N ASN A 73 -6.48 34.38 3.06
CA ASN A 73 -5.12 34.38 3.61
C ASN A 73 -4.99 33.40 4.81
N GLU A 74 -5.97 33.38 5.71
CA GLU A 74 -5.98 32.43 6.82
C GLU A 74 -6.30 31.02 6.36
N ALA A 75 -7.16 30.87 5.36
CA ALA A 75 -7.43 29.57 4.72
C ALA A 75 -6.17 29.00 4.09
N ASN A 76 -5.36 29.80 3.38
CA ASN A 76 -4.08 29.36 2.82
C ASN A 76 -3.03 29.09 3.91
N ALA A 77 -2.97 29.86 4.99
CA ALA A 77 -2.09 29.55 6.13
C ALA A 77 -2.43 28.20 6.77
N LEU A 78 -3.73 27.88 6.89
CA LEU A 78 -4.19 26.59 7.34
C LEU A 78 -3.84 25.48 6.34
N ALA A 79 -3.96 25.73 5.04
CA ALA A 79 -3.57 24.81 3.97
C ALA A 79 -2.06 24.50 3.99
N ASP A 80 -1.21 25.48 4.26
CA ASP A 80 0.24 25.31 4.42
C ASP A 80 0.61 24.46 5.65
N GLU A 81 -0.17 24.52 6.72
CA GLU A 81 0.00 23.65 7.87
C GLU A 81 -0.38 22.18 7.52
N ILE A 82 -1.42 22.01 6.73
CA ILE A 82 -1.86 20.72 6.21
C ILE A 82 -0.78 20.07 5.34
N HIS A 83 -0.21 20.81 4.40
CA HIS A 83 0.79 20.31 3.47
C HIS A 83 1.99 19.66 4.18
N LYS A 84 2.40 20.17 5.35
CA LYS A 84 3.52 19.62 6.14
C LYS A 84 3.27 18.18 6.61
N ASN A 85 2.03 17.76 6.66
CA ASN A 85 1.64 16.40 7.07
C ASN A 85 1.57 15.40 5.91
N PHE A 86 1.76 15.85 4.66
CA PHE A 86 1.71 15.00 3.47
C PHE A 86 3.03 15.06 2.69
N PRO A 87 3.95 14.11 2.88
CA PRO A 87 5.30 14.17 2.32
C PRO A 87 5.36 14.16 0.78
N LEU A 88 4.30 13.70 0.11
CA LEU A 88 4.21 13.67 -1.35
C LEU A 88 3.65 14.96 -1.95
N VAL A 89 3.00 15.77 -1.14
CA VAL A 89 2.39 17.04 -1.57
C VAL A 89 3.48 18.09 -1.69
N ALA A 90 3.52 18.82 -2.80
CA ALA A 90 4.45 19.94 -3.01
C ALA A 90 3.90 21.25 -2.49
N SER A 91 2.61 21.49 -2.68
CA SER A 91 1.88 22.64 -2.13
C SER A 91 0.40 22.35 -2.03
N VAL A 92 -0.27 23.12 -1.18
CA VAL A 92 -1.74 23.17 -1.09
C VAL A 92 -2.15 24.65 -1.18
N GLU A 93 -3.09 24.97 -2.07
CA GLU A 93 -3.54 26.33 -2.32
C GLU A 93 -5.06 26.39 -2.28
N ILE A 94 -5.60 27.38 -1.60
CA ILE A 94 -7.02 27.73 -1.64
C ILE A 94 -7.18 28.92 -2.60
N MET A 95 -7.99 28.72 -3.63
CA MET A 95 -8.17 29.73 -4.67
C MET A 95 -9.63 29.86 -5.09
N GLN A 96 -9.93 30.93 -5.81
CA GLN A 96 -11.24 31.09 -6.44
C GLN A 96 -11.38 30.10 -7.60
N GLY A 97 -12.50 29.40 -7.66
CA GLY A 97 -12.80 28.44 -8.71
C GLY A 97 -14.18 27.82 -8.55
N VAL A 98 -14.62 27.14 -9.58
CA VAL A 98 -15.87 26.36 -9.55
C VAL A 98 -15.59 25.01 -8.91
N PRO A 99 -16.23 24.67 -7.79
CA PRO A 99 -16.01 23.39 -7.12
C PRO A 99 -16.47 22.24 -8.00
N PRO A 100 -15.73 21.10 -8.01
CA PRO A 100 -16.16 19.90 -8.71
C PRO A 100 -17.41 19.30 -8.04
N GLU A 101 -18.23 18.60 -8.84
CA GLU A 101 -19.38 17.84 -8.33
C GLU A 101 -18.95 16.61 -7.54
N GLU A 102 -17.82 16.01 -7.93
CA GLU A 102 -17.19 14.88 -7.24
C GLU A 102 -16.41 15.35 -6.02
N ASN A 103 -16.04 14.42 -5.13
CA ASN A 103 -15.26 14.73 -3.93
C ASN A 103 -13.84 15.25 -4.27
N TYR A 104 -13.34 14.94 -5.46
CA TYR A 104 -12.12 15.52 -6.03
C TYR A 104 -12.02 15.20 -7.52
N VAL A 105 -11.25 16.03 -8.24
CA VAL A 105 -10.87 15.81 -9.64
C VAL A 105 -9.36 15.86 -9.78
N VAL A 106 -8.78 14.90 -10.49
CA VAL A 106 -7.33 14.81 -10.72
C VAL A 106 -7.00 15.16 -12.16
N GLY A 107 -6.05 16.05 -12.37
CA GLY A 107 -5.50 16.39 -13.67
C GLY A 107 -3.98 16.46 -13.65
N ALA A 108 -3.34 16.18 -14.78
CA ALA A 108 -1.89 16.33 -14.95
C ALA A 108 -1.56 17.53 -15.83
N ASP A 109 -0.54 18.28 -15.41
CA ASP A 109 0.06 19.37 -16.16
C ASP A 109 1.59 19.16 -16.19
N GLY A 110 2.06 18.48 -17.23
CA GLY A 110 3.45 18.05 -17.33
C GLY A 110 3.86 17.08 -16.24
N GLU A 111 4.78 17.49 -15.38
CA GLU A 111 5.28 16.71 -14.23
C GLU A 111 4.48 16.93 -12.95
N LEU A 112 3.50 17.83 -12.98
CA LEU A 112 2.69 18.15 -11.83
C LEU A 112 1.31 17.50 -11.93
N LEU A 113 0.88 16.90 -10.85
CA LEU A 113 -0.50 16.48 -10.64
C LEU A 113 -1.20 17.54 -9.83
N ARG A 114 -2.35 17.98 -10.30
CA ARG A 114 -3.25 18.88 -9.60
C ARG A 114 -4.48 18.11 -9.18
N ILE A 115 -4.75 18.08 -7.88
CA ILE A 115 -5.97 17.50 -7.34
C ILE A 115 -6.82 18.66 -6.84
N VAL A 116 -8.00 18.80 -7.40
CA VAL A 116 -8.94 19.86 -7.09
C VAL A 116 -10.06 19.31 -6.23
N TYR A 117 -10.35 19.97 -5.12
CA TYR A 117 -11.37 19.56 -4.15
C TYR A 117 -12.43 20.64 -3.98
N PRO A 118 -13.70 20.28 -3.78
CA PRO A 118 -14.68 21.17 -3.22
C PRO A 118 -14.37 21.41 -1.74
N ILE A 119 -14.61 22.61 -1.24
CA ILE A 119 -14.52 22.90 0.20
C ILE A 119 -15.91 22.79 0.77
N ARG A 120 -16.11 21.86 1.72
CA ARG A 120 -17.41 21.56 2.33
C ARG A 120 -17.36 21.69 3.84
N ASP A 121 -18.53 21.83 4.45
CA ASP A 121 -18.68 21.70 5.91
C ASP A 121 -18.51 20.25 6.40
N ASP A 122 -18.47 20.05 7.70
CA ASP A 122 -18.27 18.73 8.32
C ASP A 122 -19.38 17.71 7.97
N ASP A 123 -20.59 18.19 7.69
CA ASP A 123 -21.73 17.35 7.35
C ASP A 123 -21.82 17.09 5.82
N GLU A 124 -20.90 17.65 5.03
CA GLU A 124 -20.87 17.60 3.56
C GLU A 124 -22.15 18.14 2.87
N VAL A 125 -22.96 18.93 3.59
CA VAL A 125 -24.23 19.48 3.10
C VAL A 125 -24.02 20.73 2.27
N HIS A 126 -23.09 21.60 2.69
CA HIS A 126 -22.83 22.85 2.02
C HIS A 126 -21.45 22.86 1.38
N THR A 127 -21.39 23.31 0.13
CA THR A 127 -20.15 23.49 -0.62
C THR A 127 -19.90 24.98 -0.83
N ALA A 128 -18.68 25.45 -0.60
CA ALA A 128 -18.29 26.82 -0.89
C ALA A 128 -18.42 27.11 -2.40
N PRO A 129 -19.27 28.06 -2.82
CA PRO A 129 -19.73 28.14 -4.23
C PRO A 129 -18.64 28.64 -5.20
N ASN A 130 -17.65 29.39 -4.72
CA ASN A 130 -16.64 30.03 -5.56
C ASN A 130 -15.21 29.80 -5.09
N ALA A 131 -14.96 28.72 -4.35
CA ALA A 131 -13.63 28.40 -3.89
C ALA A 131 -13.34 26.89 -4.00
N ILE A 132 -12.09 26.59 -4.30
CA ILE A 132 -11.55 25.26 -4.43
C ILE A 132 -10.24 25.15 -3.66
N ALA A 133 -9.96 23.96 -3.14
CA ALA A 133 -8.63 23.61 -2.68
C ALA A 133 -7.89 22.85 -3.80
N VAL A 134 -6.64 23.21 -4.04
CA VAL A 134 -5.79 22.59 -5.05
C VAL A 134 -4.54 22.04 -4.37
N THR A 135 -4.36 20.73 -4.45
CA THR A 135 -3.14 20.04 -4.01
C THR A 135 -2.26 19.77 -5.21
N ILE A 136 -0.99 20.14 -5.13
CA ILE A 136 0.01 19.89 -6.17
C ILE A 136 0.96 18.79 -5.71
N ILE A 137 1.10 17.76 -6.52
CA ILE A 137 2.00 16.62 -6.29
C ILE A 137 2.98 16.52 -7.44
N GLN A 138 4.27 16.29 -7.15
CA GLN A 138 5.27 15.99 -8.17
C GLN A 138 5.15 14.53 -8.63
N ALA A 139 4.79 14.31 -9.89
CA ALA A 139 4.61 12.98 -10.45
C ALA A 139 5.91 12.14 -10.39
N SER A 140 7.09 12.78 -10.49
CA SER A 140 8.39 12.12 -10.33
C SER A 140 8.53 11.44 -8.97
N LYS A 141 8.13 12.09 -7.88
CA LYS A 141 8.19 11.50 -6.53
C LYS A 141 7.28 10.28 -6.38
N LEU A 142 6.09 10.30 -7.00
CA LEU A 142 5.20 9.13 -7.03
C LEU A 142 5.81 8.00 -7.85
N LEU A 143 6.40 8.34 -9.00
CA LEU A 143 7.02 7.36 -9.88
C LEU A 143 8.22 6.68 -9.22
N ASP A 144 9.04 7.41 -8.48
CA ASP A 144 10.17 6.88 -7.72
C ASP A 144 9.72 5.86 -6.64
N ILE A 145 8.54 6.06 -6.06
CA ILE A 145 7.97 5.14 -5.07
C ILE A 145 7.47 3.84 -5.72
N VAL A 146 6.68 3.95 -6.80
CA VAL A 146 6.02 2.79 -7.40
C VAL A 146 6.89 2.03 -8.39
N SER A 147 7.87 2.68 -9.01
CA SER A 147 8.75 2.07 -10.01
C SER A 147 10.11 2.74 -10.07
N PRO A 148 10.93 2.65 -9.00
CA PRO A 148 12.27 3.20 -9.02
C PRO A 148 13.07 2.54 -10.14
N ASN A 149 13.63 3.32 -11.06
CA ASN A 149 14.42 2.90 -12.23
C ASN A 149 13.65 2.17 -13.35
N GLY A 150 12.33 1.96 -13.25
CA GLY A 150 11.54 1.27 -14.26
C GLY A 150 10.96 2.18 -15.34
N PHE A 151 10.52 3.36 -14.94
CA PHE A 151 9.89 4.35 -15.81
C PHE A 151 10.43 5.75 -15.52
N LYS A 152 10.29 6.64 -16.49
CA LYS A 152 10.58 8.07 -16.36
C LYS A 152 9.44 8.89 -16.93
N ILE A 153 9.29 10.11 -16.46
CA ILE A 153 8.37 11.07 -17.06
C ILE A 153 8.88 11.46 -18.46
N ASP A 154 7.98 11.45 -19.43
CA ASP A 154 8.26 11.79 -20.81
C ASP A 154 7.20 12.78 -21.30
N LEU A 155 7.58 14.05 -21.36
CA LEU A 155 6.67 15.15 -21.75
C LEU A 155 6.37 15.17 -23.26
N THR A 156 7.22 14.55 -24.06
CA THR A 156 7.14 14.60 -25.54
C THR A 156 6.54 13.35 -26.15
N GLY A 157 6.64 12.21 -25.47
CA GLY A 157 6.19 10.91 -25.93
C GLY A 157 5.61 10.06 -24.81
N GLY A 158 5.84 8.74 -24.86
CA GLY A 158 5.44 7.79 -23.83
C GLY A 158 3.94 7.48 -23.78
N ARG A 159 3.57 6.58 -22.86
CA ARG A 159 2.16 6.22 -22.62
C ARG A 159 1.56 7.15 -21.57
N LYS A 160 0.29 7.49 -21.77
CA LYS A 160 -0.46 8.32 -20.84
C LYS A 160 -1.14 7.44 -19.79
N THR A 161 -0.89 7.73 -18.51
CA THR A 161 -1.55 7.09 -17.38
C THR A 161 -3.00 7.56 -17.24
N THR A 162 -3.76 6.93 -16.37
CA THR A 162 -5.17 7.27 -16.06
C THR A 162 -5.33 8.75 -15.74
N TYR A 163 -4.41 9.33 -14.98
CA TYR A 163 -4.46 10.76 -14.62
C TYR A 163 -3.66 11.68 -15.54
N GLY A 164 -3.23 11.18 -16.70
CA GLY A 164 -2.66 12.01 -17.75
C GLY A 164 -1.15 12.20 -17.68
N ILE A 165 -0.44 11.64 -16.71
CA ILE A 165 1.03 11.64 -16.68
C ILE A 165 1.53 10.82 -17.87
N ARG A 166 2.51 11.36 -18.59
CA ARG A 166 3.18 10.62 -19.67
C ARG A 166 4.45 9.97 -19.12
N VAL A 167 4.56 8.66 -19.31
CA VAL A 167 5.73 7.89 -18.89
C VAL A 167 6.28 7.06 -20.01
N SER A 168 7.60 6.90 -20.05
CA SER A 168 8.30 5.97 -20.94
C SER A 168 9.12 4.98 -20.11
N ALA A 169 9.12 3.72 -20.54
CA ALA A 169 9.98 2.72 -19.93
C ALA A 169 11.46 3.06 -20.18
N ASN A 170 12.29 2.91 -19.15
CA ASN A 170 13.74 2.98 -19.31
C ASN A 170 14.23 1.74 -20.07
N LEU A 171 14.34 1.85 -21.39
CA LEU A 171 14.90 0.80 -22.21
C LEU A 171 16.41 0.74 -21.94
N ILE A 172 16.88 -0.40 -21.47
CA ILE A 172 18.32 -0.65 -21.32
C ILE A 172 18.93 -0.69 -22.70
N HIS A 173 19.91 0.18 -22.97
CA HIS A 173 20.65 0.19 -24.23
C HIS A 173 21.52 -1.08 -24.29
N ILE A 174 21.01 -2.11 -24.96
CA ILE A 174 21.71 -3.38 -25.12
C ILE A 174 22.57 -3.29 -26.37
N SER A 175 23.90 -3.44 -26.23
CA SER A 175 24.81 -3.47 -27.36
C SER A 175 24.49 -4.67 -28.28
N PRO A 176 24.72 -4.58 -29.61
CA PRO A 176 24.50 -5.69 -30.55
C PRO A 176 25.17 -7.01 -30.13
N TRP A 177 26.33 -6.93 -29.48
CA TRP A 177 27.05 -8.10 -28.96
C TRP A 177 26.36 -8.75 -27.76
N ASN A 178 25.72 -7.96 -26.91
CA ASN A 178 24.90 -8.47 -25.79
C ASN A 178 23.63 -9.15 -26.32
N VAL A 179 23.04 -8.65 -27.39
CA VAL A 179 21.88 -9.28 -28.05
C VAL A 179 22.26 -10.64 -28.61
N ILE A 180 23.42 -10.76 -29.30
CA ILE A 180 23.91 -12.02 -29.85
C ILE A 180 24.23 -13.02 -28.74
N ALA A 181 24.90 -12.61 -27.71
CA ALA A 181 25.21 -13.46 -26.53
C ALA A 181 23.93 -13.92 -25.81
N MET A 182 22.94 -13.04 -25.67
CA MET A 182 21.64 -13.40 -25.06
C MET A 182 20.81 -14.32 -25.97
N VAL A 183 20.86 -14.15 -27.30
CA VAL A 183 20.18 -15.05 -28.24
C VAL A 183 20.72 -16.47 -28.13
N LEU A 184 22.04 -16.65 -28.05
CA LEU A 184 22.68 -17.95 -27.89
C LEU A 184 22.35 -18.60 -26.51
N LEU A 185 22.31 -17.80 -25.44
CA LEU A 185 21.92 -18.25 -24.11
C LEU A 185 20.40 -18.52 -23.99
N THR A 186 19.55 -17.73 -24.66
CA THR A 186 18.08 -17.89 -24.59
C THR A 186 17.60 -19.15 -25.30
N VAL A 187 18.21 -19.52 -26.44
CA VAL A 187 17.86 -20.77 -27.15
C VAL A 187 18.22 -22.00 -26.29
N LEU A 188 19.31 -21.95 -25.55
CA LEU A 188 19.72 -23.04 -24.66
C LEU A 188 18.94 -23.06 -23.34
N PHE A 189 18.56 -21.90 -22.83
CA PHE A 189 17.88 -21.75 -21.54
C PHE A 189 16.36 -21.60 -21.62
N ALA A 190 15.80 -21.19 -22.79
CA ALA A 190 14.38 -20.88 -22.91
C ALA A 190 13.47 -22.06 -22.60
N SER A 191 13.85 -23.29 -22.98
CA SER A 191 13.04 -24.48 -22.68
C SER A 191 13.03 -24.86 -21.18
N LEU A 192 14.10 -24.52 -20.46
CA LEU A 192 14.22 -24.81 -19.02
C LEU A 192 13.68 -23.68 -18.15
N LEU A 193 13.75 -22.43 -18.63
CA LEU A 193 13.33 -21.26 -17.86
C LEU A 193 11.84 -20.92 -18.01
N ILE A 194 11.24 -21.17 -19.16
CA ILE A 194 9.81 -20.88 -19.37
C ILE A 194 8.95 -21.67 -18.36
N GLN A 195 9.24 -22.94 -18.13
CA GLN A 195 8.49 -23.73 -17.15
C GLN A 195 8.73 -23.31 -15.69
N ARG A 196 9.94 -22.84 -15.36
CA ARG A 196 10.23 -22.29 -14.02
C ARG A 196 9.79 -20.84 -13.86
N TYR A 197 9.85 -20.05 -14.94
CA TYR A 197 9.59 -18.60 -14.91
C TYR A 197 8.09 -18.29 -14.80
N VAL A 198 7.23 -19.00 -15.52
CA VAL A 198 5.76 -18.80 -15.40
C VAL A 198 5.25 -19.07 -13.96
N LYS A 199 5.85 -20.03 -13.26
CA LYS A 199 5.52 -20.27 -11.85
C LYS A 199 6.13 -19.25 -10.87
N LYS A 200 7.21 -18.58 -11.26
CA LYS A 200 7.97 -17.67 -10.40
C LYS A 200 7.62 -16.19 -10.62
N THR A 201 7.24 -15.79 -11.83
CA THR A 201 6.93 -14.38 -12.17
C THR A 201 5.62 -13.90 -11.56
N ALA A 202 4.61 -14.76 -11.44
CA ALA A 202 3.41 -14.43 -10.67
C ALA A 202 3.73 -14.06 -9.20
N PHE A 203 4.82 -14.62 -8.66
CA PHE A 203 5.23 -14.39 -7.27
C PHE A 203 6.06 -13.09 -7.09
N PHE A 204 6.84 -12.65 -8.09
CA PHE A 204 7.73 -11.48 -7.96
C PHE A 204 7.05 -10.13 -8.24
N LEU A 205 6.02 -10.11 -9.08
CA LEU A 205 5.21 -8.90 -9.31
C LEU A 205 4.41 -8.54 -8.05
N ASP A 206 3.97 -9.55 -7.30
CA ASP A 206 3.30 -9.41 -5.99
C ASP A 206 4.14 -8.67 -4.93
N THR A 207 5.47 -8.86 -4.95
CA THR A 207 6.31 -8.36 -3.85
C THR A 207 6.70 -6.89 -4.01
N ARG A 208 6.90 -6.39 -5.22
CA ARG A 208 7.32 -4.99 -5.45
C ARG A 208 6.25 -3.97 -5.11
N GLY A 209 5.00 -4.25 -5.47
CA GLY A 209 3.88 -3.40 -5.06
C GLY A 209 3.75 -3.35 -3.53
N LEU A 210 3.89 -4.50 -2.87
CA LEU A 210 3.85 -4.60 -1.41
C LEU A 210 5.03 -3.85 -0.74
N GLU A 211 6.24 -4.01 -1.28
CA GLU A 211 7.44 -3.30 -0.78
C GLU A 211 7.28 -1.78 -0.84
N SER A 212 6.73 -1.27 -1.95
CA SER A 212 6.48 0.17 -2.10
C SER A 212 5.44 0.68 -1.11
N ILE A 213 4.38 -0.08 -0.86
CA ILE A 213 3.34 0.25 0.11
C ILE A 213 3.90 0.21 1.54
N ILE A 214 4.67 -0.83 1.88
CA ILE A 214 5.31 -0.95 3.20
C ILE A 214 6.31 0.19 3.39
N TYR A 215 7.12 0.50 2.38
CA TYR A 215 8.08 1.60 2.43
C TYR A 215 7.38 2.94 2.68
N LEU A 216 6.28 3.22 1.96
CA LEU A 216 5.51 4.45 2.16
C LEU A 216 4.95 4.52 3.59
N PHE A 217 4.39 3.43 4.09
CA PHE A 217 3.89 3.32 5.45
C PHE A 217 5.00 3.53 6.49
N GLU A 218 6.19 2.96 6.28
CA GLU A 218 7.35 3.15 7.16
C GLU A 218 7.89 4.58 7.18
N GLN A 219 7.79 5.30 6.05
CA GLN A 219 8.19 6.72 6.00
C GLN A 219 7.21 7.63 6.75
N THR A 220 5.92 7.31 6.73
CA THR A 220 4.89 8.11 7.38
C THR A 220 4.72 7.78 8.85
N GLU A 221 4.94 6.51 9.24
CA GLU A 221 4.60 6.01 10.59
C GLU A 221 5.63 4.97 11.11
N LYS A 222 6.82 5.43 11.48
CA LYS A 222 7.91 4.55 11.96
C LYS A 222 7.50 3.64 13.14
N ILE A 223 6.70 4.17 14.07
CA ILE A 223 6.23 3.43 15.26
C ILE A 223 5.22 2.36 14.84
N SER A 224 4.28 2.71 13.98
CA SER A 224 3.28 1.77 13.45
C SER A 224 3.92 0.66 12.62
N ALA A 225 4.99 0.95 11.88
CA ALA A 225 5.70 -0.04 11.08
C ALA A 225 6.40 -1.11 11.93
N SER A 226 7.08 -0.74 13.02
CA SER A 226 7.68 -1.72 13.95
C SER A 226 6.62 -2.58 14.64
N HIS A 227 5.52 -1.96 15.06
CA HIS A 227 4.36 -2.64 15.61
C HIS A 227 3.77 -3.65 14.62
N SER A 228 3.50 -3.25 13.37
CA SER A 228 2.94 -4.14 12.37
C SER A 228 3.83 -5.34 12.07
N ARG A 229 5.17 -5.16 12.10
CA ARG A 229 6.12 -6.28 12.00
C ARG A 229 5.99 -7.26 13.16
N ASN A 230 5.94 -6.74 14.39
CA ASN A 230 5.80 -7.57 15.58
C ASN A 230 4.46 -8.32 15.55
N VAL A 231 3.36 -7.64 15.22
CA VAL A 231 2.03 -8.25 15.05
C VAL A 231 2.05 -9.33 13.99
N ALA A 232 2.72 -9.12 12.85
CA ALA A 232 2.81 -10.11 11.78
C ALA A 232 3.58 -11.38 12.21
N VAL A 233 4.68 -11.23 12.94
CA VAL A 233 5.46 -12.37 13.49
C VAL A 233 4.65 -13.14 14.54
N LEU A 234 3.98 -12.42 15.44
CA LEU A 234 3.10 -13.02 16.45
C LEU A 234 1.91 -13.73 15.79
N ALA A 235 1.28 -13.11 14.79
CA ALA A 235 0.17 -13.72 14.04
C ALA A 235 0.62 -14.99 13.31
N LEU A 236 1.81 -14.97 12.69
CA LEU A 236 2.40 -16.12 12.03
C LEU A 236 2.63 -17.28 13.01
N PHE A 237 3.23 -16.97 14.15
CA PHE A 237 3.46 -17.95 15.23
C PHE A 237 2.13 -18.57 15.70
N LEU A 238 1.19 -17.74 16.08
CA LEU A 238 -0.10 -18.16 16.62
C LEU A 238 -0.97 -18.88 15.57
N GLY A 239 -0.99 -18.37 14.33
CA GLY A 239 -1.68 -19.03 13.23
C GLY A 239 -1.15 -20.44 12.94
N LYS A 240 0.19 -20.64 13.05
CA LYS A 240 0.81 -21.96 12.95
C LYS A 240 0.38 -22.88 14.09
N LYS A 241 0.29 -22.38 15.32
CA LYS A 241 -0.20 -23.13 16.51
C LYS A 241 -1.67 -23.49 16.38
N LEU A 242 -2.48 -22.61 15.77
CA LEU A 242 -3.90 -22.86 15.45
C LEU A 242 -4.12 -23.71 14.20
N GLY A 243 -3.05 -24.30 13.61
CA GLY A 243 -3.13 -25.24 12.50
C GLY A 243 -3.22 -24.61 11.11
N LEU A 244 -3.09 -23.28 10.98
CA LEU A 244 -3.03 -22.65 9.66
C LEU A 244 -1.74 -23.05 8.92
N ARG A 245 -1.87 -23.32 7.61
CA ARG A 245 -0.76 -23.75 6.77
C ARG A 245 -0.85 -23.15 5.36
N GLY A 246 0.24 -23.26 4.61
CA GLY A 246 0.28 -22.94 3.18
C GLY A 246 -0.17 -21.50 2.88
N LYS A 247 -1.14 -21.35 1.99
CA LYS A 247 -1.63 -20.02 1.55
C LYS A 247 -2.31 -19.25 2.69
N ARG A 248 -3.16 -19.90 3.49
CA ARG A 248 -3.84 -19.22 4.60
C ARG A 248 -2.88 -18.64 5.63
N LEU A 249 -1.79 -19.33 5.95
CA LEU A 249 -0.78 -18.85 6.87
C LEU A 249 0.01 -17.66 6.27
N ARG A 250 0.29 -17.69 4.97
CA ARG A 250 0.89 -16.53 4.27
C ARG A 250 -0.04 -15.34 4.23
N ASP A 251 -1.32 -15.58 3.90
CA ASP A 251 -2.34 -14.53 3.85
C ASP A 251 -2.51 -13.87 5.23
N LEU A 252 -2.53 -14.65 6.32
CA LEU A 252 -2.53 -14.11 7.68
C LEU A 252 -1.32 -13.23 7.96
N TYR A 253 -0.11 -13.69 7.60
CA TYR A 253 1.12 -12.91 7.81
C TYR A 253 1.09 -11.57 7.08
N VAL A 254 0.73 -11.58 5.79
CA VAL A 254 0.69 -10.37 4.98
C VAL A 254 -0.45 -9.44 5.45
N ALA A 255 -1.61 -9.98 5.80
CA ALA A 255 -2.71 -9.20 6.35
C ALA A 255 -2.31 -8.54 7.68
N ALA A 256 -1.64 -9.27 8.57
CA ALA A 256 -1.14 -8.73 9.83
C ALA A 256 -0.08 -7.64 9.64
N LEU A 257 0.77 -7.78 8.61
CA LEU A 257 1.75 -6.75 8.26
C LEU A 257 1.10 -5.46 7.75
N LEU A 258 -0.03 -5.57 7.07
CA LEU A 258 -0.73 -4.48 6.40
C LEU A 258 -2.02 -4.01 7.11
N HIS A 259 -2.35 -4.58 8.28
CA HIS A 259 -3.64 -4.30 8.93
C HIS A 259 -3.87 -2.82 9.18
N ASP A 260 -2.83 -2.11 9.51
CA ASP A 260 -2.80 -0.71 9.90
C ASP A 260 -2.44 0.27 8.78
N ILE A 261 -2.25 -0.20 7.52
CA ILE A 261 -1.80 0.67 6.43
C ILE A 261 -2.75 1.83 6.15
N GLY A 262 -4.04 1.66 6.47
CA GLY A 262 -5.05 2.70 6.34
C GLY A 262 -4.87 3.89 7.30
N LYS A 263 -3.97 3.81 8.27
CA LYS A 263 -3.58 4.96 9.11
C LYS A 263 -2.97 6.09 8.28
N ILE A 264 -2.44 5.80 7.10
CA ILE A 264 -2.00 6.83 6.14
C ILE A 264 -3.12 7.82 5.75
N GLY A 265 -4.39 7.40 5.88
CA GLY A 265 -5.56 8.24 5.67
C GLY A 265 -6.09 8.93 6.93
N VAL A 266 -5.43 8.77 8.08
CA VAL A 266 -5.80 9.42 9.34
C VAL A 266 -4.85 10.59 9.58
N PRO A 267 -5.35 11.78 9.97
CA PRO A 267 -4.50 12.94 10.24
C PRO A 267 -3.40 12.63 11.27
N SER A 268 -2.17 13.01 10.99
CA SER A 268 -1.01 12.70 11.84
C SER A 268 -1.11 13.28 13.25
N ASN A 269 -1.73 14.46 13.40
CA ASN A 269 -2.00 15.08 14.70
C ASN A 269 -2.98 14.25 15.56
N VAL A 270 -3.85 13.46 14.95
CA VAL A 270 -4.76 12.55 15.65
C VAL A 270 -4.02 11.27 16.07
N ILE A 271 -3.19 10.71 15.17
CA ILE A 271 -2.40 9.50 15.46
C ILE A 271 -1.36 9.76 16.55
N SER A 272 -0.67 10.92 16.48
CA SER A 272 0.41 11.28 17.40
C SER A 272 -0.06 11.94 18.70
N LYS A 273 -1.36 12.12 18.89
CA LYS A 273 -1.92 12.81 20.06
C LYS A 273 -1.57 12.11 21.37
N ALA A 274 -0.84 12.83 22.22
CA ALA A 274 -0.53 12.37 23.55
C ALA A 274 -1.73 12.66 24.49
N GLY A 275 -2.69 11.74 24.58
CA GLY A 275 -3.85 11.91 25.46
C GLY A 275 -5.10 11.19 24.97
N ARG A 276 -6.24 11.55 25.58
CA ARG A 276 -7.53 10.98 25.15
C ARG A 276 -7.98 11.66 23.86
N LEU A 277 -8.42 10.84 22.94
CA LEU A 277 -9.08 11.30 21.71
C LEU A 277 -10.49 11.77 22.06
N ASP A 278 -10.93 12.84 21.41
CA ASP A 278 -12.34 13.19 21.40
C ASP A 278 -13.15 12.25 20.48
N SER A 279 -14.46 12.43 20.45
CA SER A 279 -15.35 11.56 19.68
C SER A 279 -15.11 11.66 18.17
N LYS A 280 -14.78 12.85 17.64
CA LYS A 280 -14.48 13.07 16.21
C LYS A 280 -13.14 12.40 15.83
N GLU A 281 -12.11 12.65 16.61
CA GLU A 281 -10.79 12.04 16.42
C GLU A 281 -10.85 10.51 16.49
N TYR A 282 -11.63 9.99 17.43
CA TYR A 282 -11.84 8.55 17.58
C TYR A 282 -12.55 7.95 16.36
N MET A 283 -13.54 8.65 15.80
CA MET A 283 -14.21 8.22 14.57
C MET A 283 -13.27 8.23 13.37
N GLN A 284 -12.36 9.20 13.28
CA GLN A 284 -11.34 9.24 12.22
C GLN A 284 -10.40 8.03 12.30
N ILE A 285 -9.93 7.67 13.49
CA ILE A 285 -9.10 6.46 13.65
C ILE A 285 -9.89 5.21 13.28
N LYS A 286 -11.17 5.11 13.61
CA LYS A 286 -12.01 3.96 13.26
C LYS A 286 -12.13 3.72 11.74
N GLN A 287 -11.80 4.70 10.90
CA GLN A 287 -11.82 4.53 9.45
C GLN A 287 -10.62 3.73 8.91
N HIS A 288 -9.51 3.60 9.66
CA HIS A 288 -8.32 2.96 9.09
C HIS A 288 -8.53 1.51 8.61
N PRO A 289 -9.36 0.64 9.23
CA PRO A 289 -9.57 -0.71 8.68
C PRO A 289 -10.31 -0.68 7.33
N VAL A 290 -11.25 0.26 7.18
CA VAL A 290 -11.98 0.47 5.92
C VAL A 290 -11.03 0.96 4.83
N ILE A 291 -10.18 1.93 5.16
CA ILE A 291 -9.15 2.45 4.26
C ILE A 291 -8.14 1.36 3.90
N SER A 292 -7.64 0.60 4.90
CA SER A 292 -6.74 -0.55 4.67
C SER A 292 -7.35 -1.56 3.70
N ALA A 293 -8.62 -1.93 3.93
CA ALA A 293 -9.33 -2.87 3.07
C ALA A 293 -9.51 -2.33 1.64
N ARG A 294 -9.78 -1.04 1.48
CA ARG A 294 -9.92 -0.37 0.17
C ARG A 294 -8.58 -0.36 -0.57
N ILE A 295 -7.48 -0.04 0.11
CA ILE A 295 -6.13 -0.12 -0.46
C ILE A 295 -5.87 -1.53 -0.97
N LEU A 296 -6.09 -2.56 -0.16
CA LEU A 296 -5.82 -3.94 -0.56
C LEU A 296 -6.71 -4.42 -1.70
N LYS A 297 -7.97 -3.95 -1.79
CA LYS A 297 -8.86 -4.24 -2.92
C LYS A 297 -8.37 -3.68 -4.25
N SER A 298 -7.60 -2.59 -4.25
CA SER A 298 -7.07 -2.01 -5.49
C SER A 298 -5.93 -2.83 -6.10
N PHE A 299 -5.39 -3.80 -5.35
CA PHE A 299 -4.38 -4.74 -5.83
C PHE A 299 -4.98 -6.14 -5.93
N LYS A 300 -5.13 -6.65 -7.16
CA LYS A 300 -5.75 -7.95 -7.44
C LYS A 300 -5.18 -9.10 -6.59
N GLU A 301 -3.88 -9.05 -6.33
CA GLU A 301 -3.13 -10.05 -5.57
C GLU A 301 -3.51 -10.03 -4.08
N PHE A 302 -3.87 -8.86 -3.55
CA PHE A 302 -4.17 -8.63 -2.12
C PHE A 302 -5.66 -8.50 -1.82
N GLU A 303 -6.54 -8.43 -2.83
CA GLU A 303 -7.98 -8.30 -2.67
C GLU A 303 -8.57 -9.30 -1.65
N ARG A 304 -8.07 -10.55 -1.68
CA ARG A 304 -8.50 -11.60 -0.74
C ARG A 304 -8.15 -11.34 0.72
N LEU A 305 -7.19 -10.45 1.00
CA LEU A 305 -6.79 -10.04 2.34
C LEU A 305 -7.69 -8.94 2.90
N SER A 306 -8.41 -8.24 2.03
CA SER A 306 -9.28 -7.12 2.40
C SER A 306 -10.25 -7.45 3.54
N PRO A 307 -11.01 -8.56 3.53
CA PRO A 307 -11.89 -8.87 4.66
C PRO A 307 -11.13 -9.19 5.95
N ILE A 308 -9.92 -9.77 5.86
CA ILE A 308 -9.10 -10.05 7.04
C ILE A 308 -8.71 -8.74 7.73
N VAL A 309 -8.28 -7.77 6.94
CA VAL A 309 -7.84 -6.46 7.42
C VAL A 309 -9.02 -5.60 7.83
N LEU A 310 -10.16 -5.68 7.13
CA LEU A 310 -11.36 -4.91 7.45
C LEU A 310 -11.86 -5.22 8.87
N TYR A 311 -11.82 -6.48 9.27
CA TYR A 311 -12.48 -6.96 10.49
C TYR A 311 -11.55 -7.20 11.68
N HIS A 312 -10.29 -6.71 11.65
CA HIS A 312 -9.35 -6.96 12.75
C HIS A 312 -9.70 -6.20 14.04
N HIS A 313 -10.57 -5.20 13.99
CA HIS A 313 -11.10 -4.52 15.15
C HIS A 313 -12.52 -4.97 15.54
N GLU A 314 -13.06 -5.98 14.90
CA GLU A 314 -14.29 -6.61 15.38
C GLU A 314 -14.05 -7.35 16.70
N ARG A 315 -15.12 -7.59 17.43
CA ARG A 315 -15.09 -8.21 18.77
C ARG A 315 -16.15 -9.30 18.84
N GLU A 316 -15.88 -10.36 19.61
CA GLU A 316 -16.77 -11.51 19.74
C GLU A 316 -18.20 -11.16 20.14
N ASP A 317 -18.37 -10.09 20.89
CA ASP A 317 -19.64 -9.58 21.39
C ASP A 317 -20.34 -8.54 20.49
N GLY A 318 -19.75 -8.22 19.33
CA GLY A 318 -20.27 -7.22 18.40
C GLY A 318 -19.99 -5.75 18.80
N SER A 319 -19.22 -5.51 19.86
CA SER A 319 -18.82 -4.17 20.28
C SER A 319 -17.71 -3.57 19.41
N GLY A 320 -17.23 -4.33 18.42
CA GLY A 320 -16.17 -3.94 17.51
C GLY A 320 -16.60 -2.99 16.41
N TYR A 321 -15.75 -2.82 15.41
CA TYR A 321 -15.99 -2.02 14.23
C TYR A 321 -15.23 -2.59 13.02
N PRO A 322 -15.63 -2.27 11.75
CA PRO A 322 -16.60 -1.26 11.35
C PRO A 322 -18.08 -1.72 11.31
N GLU A 323 -18.34 -3.03 11.25
CA GLU A 323 -19.68 -3.57 10.99
C GLU A 323 -20.37 -4.15 12.25
N GLY A 324 -19.64 -4.30 13.36
CA GLY A 324 -20.16 -4.90 14.59
C GLY A 324 -20.43 -6.40 14.44
N LEU A 325 -19.58 -7.10 13.67
CA LEU A 325 -19.69 -8.55 13.50
C LEU A 325 -19.48 -9.29 14.82
N THR A 326 -20.14 -10.43 14.96
CA THR A 326 -20.05 -11.25 16.17
C THR A 326 -19.47 -12.63 15.87
N GLY A 327 -18.75 -13.18 16.82
CA GLY A 327 -18.36 -14.59 16.90
C GLY A 327 -17.97 -15.21 15.57
N LYS A 328 -18.80 -16.10 15.04
CA LYS A 328 -18.55 -16.89 13.83
C LYS A 328 -18.47 -16.08 12.52
N ASP A 329 -19.02 -14.86 12.52
CA ASP A 329 -19.03 -14.02 11.31
C ASP A 329 -17.70 -13.29 11.11
N ILE A 330 -16.84 -13.26 12.14
CA ILE A 330 -15.50 -12.68 12.08
C ILE A 330 -14.53 -13.73 11.50
N PRO A 331 -13.77 -13.43 10.43
CA PRO A 331 -12.76 -14.32 9.90
C PRO A 331 -11.73 -14.76 10.97
N LEU A 332 -11.34 -16.01 10.97
CA LEU A 332 -10.36 -16.53 11.94
C LEU A 332 -9.06 -15.72 11.93
N GLU A 333 -8.60 -15.39 10.74
CA GLU A 333 -7.38 -14.57 10.56
C GLU A 333 -7.52 -13.19 11.20
N SER A 334 -8.69 -12.55 11.09
CA SER A 334 -8.99 -11.25 11.75
C SER A 334 -8.99 -11.38 13.27
N LYS A 335 -9.57 -12.45 13.81
CA LYS A 335 -9.55 -12.75 15.25
C LYS A 335 -8.12 -12.95 15.77
N ILE A 336 -7.28 -13.65 15.01
CA ILE A 336 -5.87 -13.84 15.37
C ILE A 336 -5.17 -12.48 15.41
N ILE A 337 -5.35 -11.63 14.38
CA ILE A 337 -4.78 -10.28 14.34
C ILE A 337 -5.29 -9.47 15.53
N ALA A 338 -6.59 -9.49 15.82
CA ALA A 338 -7.19 -8.75 16.96
C ALA A 338 -6.54 -9.10 18.30
N VAL A 339 -6.24 -10.38 18.54
CA VAL A 339 -5.59 -10.84 19.79
C VAL A 339 -4.14 -10.38 19.86
N VAL A 340 -3.36 -10.59 18.77
CA VAL A 340 -1.94 -10.26 18.80
C VAL A 340 -1.66 -8.77 18.71
N ASP A 341 -2.53 -7.99 18.03
CA ASP A 341 -2.48 -6.54 17.99
C ASP A 341 -2.66 -5.95 19.41
N VAL A 342 -3.71 -6.35 20.11
CA VAL A 342 -3.92 -5.90 21.50
C VAL A 342 -2.79 -6.36 22.41
N PHE A 343 -2.30 -7.58 22.25
CA PHE A 343 -1.17 -8.09 23.04
C PHE A 343 0.09 -7.26 22.81
N GLU A 344 0.50 -7.08 21.55
CA GLU A 344 1.68 -6.27 21.20
C GLU A 344 1.53 -4.83 21.65
N ALA A 345 0.34 -4.25 21.46
CA ALA A 345 0.06 -2.91 21.97
C ALA A 345 0.22 -2.81 23.48
N LEU A 346 0.02 -3.86 24.25
CA LEU A 346 0.21 -3.88 25.71
C LEU A 346 1.66 -4.05 26.14
N VAL A 347 2.44 -4.91 25.46
CA VAL A 347 3.81 -5.28 25.86
C VAL A 347 4.89 -4.54 25.09
N GLY A 348 4.57 -3.91 23.96
CA GLY A 348 5.47 -3.12 23.14
C GLY A 348 5.79 -1.76 23.74
N GLU A 349 6.97 -1.24 23.39
CA GLU A 349 7.38 0.12 23.74
C GLU A 349 6.49 1.14 22.98
N ARG A 350 5.95 2.10 23.70
CA ARG A 350 5.15 3.19 23.15
C ARG A 350 5.61 4.53 23.74
N PRO A 351 5.63 5.62 22.95
CA PRO A 351 6.08 6.93 23.44
C PRO A 351 5.31 7.46 24.65
N TYR A 352 4.06 6.99 24.81
CA TYR A 352 3.12 7.54 25.79
C TYR A 352 2.78 6.56 26.93
N ARG A 353 3.38 5.36 26.93
CA ARG A 353 3.09 4.35 27.94
C ARG A 353 4.22 3.35 28.08
N ASN A 354 4.61 3.07 29.32
CA ASN A 354 5.53 1.98 29.61
C ASN A 354 4.93 0.61 29.23
N PRO A 355 5.71 -0.31 28.67
CA PRO A 355 5.30 -1.67 28.41
C PRO A 355 4.90 -2.36 29.70
N ILE A 356 3.86 -3.17 29.66
CA ILE A 356 3.48 -4.01 30.80
C ILE A 356 4.07 -5.41 30.63
N HIS A 357 4.28 -6.09 31.75
CA HIS A 357 4.78 -7.45 31.71
C HIS A 357 3.80 -8.38 30.98
N PRO A 358 4.25 -9.32 30.13
CA PRO A 358 3.39 -10.22 29.36
C PRO A 358 2.31 -10.92 30.18
N PHE A 359 2.64 -11.37 31.39
CA PHE A 359 1.65 -11.98 32.31
C PHE A 359 0.47 -11.04 32.62
N SER A 360 0.78 -9.76 32.86
CA SER A 360 -0.28 -8.75 33.11
C SER A 360 -1.10 -8.46 31.85
N ALA A 361 -0.48 -8.56 30.67
CA ALA A 361 -1.18 -8.45 29.39
C ALA A 361 -2.16 -9.60 29.20
N PHE A 362 -1.77 -10.84 29.51
CA PHE A 362 -2.64 -12.02 29.45
C PHE A 362 -3.88 -11.87 30.32
N GLU A 363 -3.72 -11.39 31.55
CA GLU A 363 -4.86 -11.18 32.45
C GLU A 363 -5.84 -10.11 31.93
N LYS A 364 -5.34 -9.12 31.17
CA LYS A 364 -6.20 -8.15 30.47
C LYS A 364 -6.91 -8.77 29.28
N LEU A 365 -6.20 -9.54 28.45
CA LEU A 365 -6.79 -10.20 27.26
C LEU A 365 -7.93 -11.14 27.63
N LYS A 366 -7.81 -11.89 28.73
CA LYS A 366 -8.84 -12.79 29.26
C LYS A 366 -10.16 -12.07 29.58
N LYS A 367 -10.10 -10.76 29.86
CA LYS A 367 -11.27 -9.92 30.22
C LYS A 367 -11.83 -9.14 29.04
N MET A 368 -11.19 -9.17 27.90
CA MET A 368 -11.62 -8.46 26.69
C MET A 368 -12.54 -9.35 25.84
N PRO A 369 -13.43 -8.76 25.03
CA PRO A 369 -14.32 -9.49 24.13
C PRO A 369 -13.56 -9.98 22.88
N LEU A 370 -12.48 -10.71 23.09
CA LEU A 370 -11.65 -11.37 22.09
C LEU A 370 -11.97 -12.87 22.07
N ASP A 371 -11.59 -13.56 20.99
CA ASP A 371 -11.70 -15.02 20.93
C ASP A 371 -10.85 -15.67 22.02
N GLN A 372 -11.50 -16.18 23.07
CA GLN A 372 -10.84 -16.71 24.27
C GLN A 372 -10.08 -18.02 24.00
N HIS A 373 -10.45 -18.75 22.93
CA HIS A 373 -9.67 -19.90 22.50
C HIS A 373 -8.30 -19.46 21.96
N ILE A 374 -8.26 -18.40 21.12
CA ILE A 374 -7.03 -17.83 20.57
C ILE A 374 -6.18 -17.23 21.70
N VAL A 375 -6.79 -16.50 22.63
CA VAL A 375 -6.11 -15.97 23.83
C VAL A 375 -5.47 -17.10 24.62
N LYS A 376 -6.19 -18.20 24.87
CA LYS A 376 -5.65 -19.36 25.58
C LYS A 376 -4.44 -19.97 24.85
N VAL A 377 -4.53 -20.16 23.53
CA VAL A 377 -3.41 -20.72 22.76
C VAL A 377 -2.18 -19.80 22.83
N LEU A 378 -2.38 -18.47 22.78
CA LEU A 378 -1.27 -17.50 22.95
C LEU A 378 -0.60 -17.65 24.32
N VAL A 379 -1.39 -17.72 25.39
CA VAL A 379 -0.88 -17.87 26.77
C VAL A 379 -0.10 -19.17 26.92
N ASP A 380 -0.69 -20.28 26.48
CA ASP A 380 -0.12 -21.64 26.65
C ASP A 380 1.19 -21.82 25.85
N THR A 381 1.35 -21.10 24.74
CA THR A 381 2.50 -21.27 23.84
C THR A 381 3.51 -20.11 23.84
N TYR A 382 3.27 -19.08 24.65
CA TYR A 382 4.10 -17.85 24.64
C TYR A 382 5.58 -18.13 24.93
N SER A 383 5.89 -19.04 25.83
CA SER A 383 7.29 -19.42 26.16
C SER A 383 8.08 -19.97 24.97
N GLU A 384 7.38 -20.49 23.96
CA GLU A 384 8.00 -21.01 22.74
C GLU A 384 8.34 -19.91 21.71
N LEU A 385 7.86 -18.68 21.91
CA LEU A 385 8.03 -17.58 20.97
C LEU A 385 9.52 -17.24 20.77
N ASN A 386 10.31 -17.26 21.83
CA ASN A 386 11.75 -16.97 21.76
C ASN A 386 12.54 -17.97 20.90
N ALA A 387 12.05 -19.20 20.79
CA ALA A 387 12.64 -20.25 19.96
C ALA A 387 12.03 -20.29 18.55
N PHE A 388 11.01 -19.49 18.28
CA PHE A 388 10.32 -19.48 16.99
C PHE A 388 11.17 -18.83 15.90
N GLN A 389 11.49 -19.61 14.87
CA GLN A 389 12.13 -19.09 13.67
C GLN A 389 11.08 -18.97 12.55
N PRO A 390 10.89 -17.76 11.99
CA PRO A 390 10.01 -17.58 10.84
C PRO A 390 10.48 -18.43 9.65
N PRO A 391 9.56 -19.00 8.87
CA PRO A 391 9.90 -19.76 7.67
C PRO A 391 10.68 -18.90 6.66
N ARG A 392 11.57 -19.52 5.87
CA ARG A 392 12.40 -18.83 4.87
C ARG A 392 11.62 -17.94 3.89
N TRP A 393 10.37 -18.27 3.58
CA TRP A 393 9.54 -17.45 2.71
C TRP A 393 9.19 -16.06 3.31
N VAL A 394 9.21 -15.92 4.63
CA VAL A 394 9.06 -14.60 5.30
C VAL A 394 10.19 -13.67 4.88
N LEU A 395 11.42 -14.20 4.76
CA LEU A 395 12.60 -13.44 4.33
C LEU A 395 12.49 -12.95 2.87
N SER A 396 11.69 -13.64 2.04
CA SER A 396 11.48 -13.24 0.65
C SER A 396 10.47 -12.09 0.49
N TYR A 397 9.66 -11.80 1.51
CA TYR A 397 8.75 -10.66 1.51
C TYR A 397 9.42 -9.35 1.93
N SER A 398 10.53 -9.40 2.66
CA SER A 398 11.39 -8.24 2.89
C SER A 398 12.68 -8.63 3.65
N PRO A 399 13.86 -8.38 3.10
CA PRO A 399 15.12 -8.37 3.86
C PRO A 399 15.09 -7.35 5.02
N TRP A 400 14.29 -6.30 4.87
CA TRP A 400 14.09 -5.20 5.81
C TRP A 400 13.33 -5.62 7.09
N LEU A 401 12.57 -6.71 7.06
CA LEU A 401 11.73 -7.15 8.17
C LEU A 401 12.49 -7.74 9.35
N LEU A 402 13.75 -8.09 9.18
CA LEU A 402 14.55 -8.75 10.22
C LEU A 402 15.73 -7.91 10.75
N GLY A 403 15.88 -6.66 10.30
CA GLY A 403 16.97 -5.80 10.80
C GLY A 403 18.37 -6.32 10.47
N VAL A 404 18.54 -7.09 9.36
CA VAL A 404 19.82 -7.62 8.86
C VAL A 404 20.24 -6.89 7.61
#